data_83663b71dae43950067a5b7e0fa6dfa2
#
_entry.id   83663b71dae43950067a5b7e0fa6dfa2
#
_cell.length_a   1.000
_cell.length_b   1.000
_cell.length_c   1.000
_cell.angle_alpha   90.00
_cell.angle_beta   90.00
_cell.angle_gamma   90.00
#
_symmetry.space_group_name_H-M   'P 1'
#
loop_
_entity.id
_entity.type
_entity.pdbx_description
1 polymer ?
#
loop_
_entity_poly.entity_id
_entity_poly.type
_entity_poly.pdbx_seq_one_letter_code
_entity_poly.pdbx_strand_id
1 'polypeptide(L)'
;MSKEECNFIVNGTDNGMLYFDYLPCLNYSMQYNHYNSLIECVLKNDGAAMWIDIEISINGEMFTPSIVHIDAVPAGSHIEVKDLSINVEPSLLIELTEGIESKFILAIKCGGEKLFSKEFSIKLMAYDQWTGLAIRPELLASFVTPNYPLLSKISVTASKFLEQWTDSGALD
;
A
#
# COMPACT_ATOMS: atom_id res chain seq x y z
N MET A 1 2.79 12.10 -3.06
CA MET A 1 3.04 10.98 -3.99
C MET A 1 4.51 10.97 -4.29
N SER A 2 5.14 9.84 -4.14
CA SER A 2 6.56 9.64 -4.44
C SER A 2 6.67 8.75 -5.67
N LYS A 3 7.11 9.35 -6.77
CA LYS A 3 7.36 8.65 -8.03
C LYS A 3 8.83 8.30 -8.11
N GLU A 4 9.12 7.03 -8.31
CA GLU A 4 10.47 6.50 -8.35
C GLU A 4 10.71 5.72 -9.63
N GLU A 5 11.87 5.94 -10.22
CA GLU A 5 12.38 5.16 -11.34
C GLU A 5 13.65 4.44 -10.89
N CYS A 6 13.61 3.13 -10.92
CA CYS A 6 14.71 2.27 -10.50
C CYS A 6 15.28 1.56 -11.71
N ASN A 7 16.45 2.02 -12.18
CA ASN A 7 17.16 1.40 -13.28
C ASN A 7 18.09 0.30 -12.75
N PHE A 8 18.15 -0.81 -13.47
CA PHE A 8 19.01 -1.95 -13.16
C PHE A 8 19.46 -2.65 -14.45
N ILE A 9 20.44 -3.54 -14.33
CA ILE A 9 20.98 -4.30 -15.45
C ILE A 9 20.68 -5.78 -15.23
N VAL A 10 20.15 -6.44 -16.24
CA VAL A 10 19.91 -7.88 -16.27
C VAL A 10 20.95 -8.55 -17.14
N ASN A 11 21.53 -9.66 -16.66
CA ASN A 11 22.57 -10.44 -17.38
C ASN A 11 23.76 -9.60 -17.89
N GLY A 12 24.07 -8.48 -17.22
CA GLY A 12 25.21 -7.62 -17.52
C GLY A 12 25.05 -6.69 -18.73
N THR A 13 24.00 -6.79 -19.52
CA THR A 13 23.81 -6.01 -20.77
C THR A 13 22.42 -5.44 -20.97
N ASP A 14 21.37 -6.11 -20.50
CA ASP A 14 20.00 -5.70 -20.75
C ASP A 14 19.53 -4.68 -19.71
N ASN A 15 19.05 -3.53 -20.17
CA ASN A 15 18.52 -2.47 -19.32
C ASN A 15 17.12 -2.81 -18.86
N GLY A 16 16.91 -2.71 -17.55
CA GLY A 16 15.62 -2.81 -16.92
C GLY A 16 15.27 -1.56 -16.13
N MET A 17 13.98 -1.28 -16.04
CA MET A 17 13.45 -0.19 -15.23
C MET A 17 12.21 -0.67 -14.46
N LEU A 18 12.19 -0.38 -13.17
CA LEU A 18 10.98 -0.44 -12.37
C LEU A 18 10.54 0.98 -12.06
N TYR A 19 9.37 1.34 -12.56
CA TYR A 19 8.66 2.54 -12.15
C TYR A 19 7.68 2.17 -11.05
N PHE A 20 7.63 2.96 -9.98
CA PHE A 20 6.56 2.83 -9.00
C PHE A 20 6.19 4.17 -8.38
N ASP A 21 4.91 4.31 -8.10
CA ASP A 21 4.34 5.46 -7.42
C ASP A 21 3.70 4.99 -6.11
N TYR A 22 4.06 5.64 -5.00
CA TYR A 22 3.54 5.28 -3.70
C TYR A 22 3.21 6.50 -2.84
N LEU A 23 2.31 6.31 -1.90
CA LEU A 23 2.06 7.29 -0.86
C LEU A 23 3.17 7.19 0.19
N PRO A 24 3.83 8.32 0.52
CA PRO A 24 4.89 8.32 1.52
C PRO A 24 4.34 8.28 2.96
N CYS A 25 3.13 7.76 3.14
CA CYS A 25 2.49 7.61 4.43
C CYS A 25 1.51 6.43 4.45
N LEU A 26 1.35 5.84 5.62
CA LEU A 26 0.42 4.75 5.90
C LEU A 26 -0.12 4.90 7.30
N ASN A 27 -1.40 4.59 7.52
CA ASN A 27 -2.01 4.45 8.83
C ASN A 27 -2.93 3.23 8.91
N TYR A 28 -3.44 2.95 10.12
CA TYR A 28 -4.33 1.83 10.37
C TYR A 28 -5.59 1.87 9.48
N SER A 29 -6.26 3.03 9.38
CA SER A 29 -7.50 3.15 8.63
C SER A 29 -7.34 2.89 7.13
N MET A 30 -6.23 3.33 6.54
CA MET A 30 -5.90 3.05 5.14
C MET A 30 -5.75 1.54 4.91
N GLN A 31 -4.93 0.88 5.72
CA GLN A 31 -4.67 -0.55 5.57
C GLN A 31 -5.91 -1.39 5.89
N TYR A 32 -6.67 -1.05 6.94
CA TYR A 32 -7.92 -1.73 7.32
C TYR A 32 -8.97 -1.69 6.19
N ASN A 33 -9.05 -0.59 5.47
CA ASN A 33 -9.95 -0.43 4.32
C ASN A 33 -9.31 -0.87 2.99
N HIS A 34 -8.25 -1.66 3.04
CA HIS A 34 -7.54 -2.23 1.88
C HIS A 34 -7.01 -1.18 0.89
N TYR A 35 -6.73 0.03 1.39
CA TYR A 35 -6.10 1.03 0.57
C TYR A 35 -4.60 0.71 0.45
N ASN A 36 -4.18 0.28 -0.72
CA ASN A 36 -2.76 0.02 -0.98
C ASN A 36 -2.00 1.34 -1.13
N SER A 37 -0.97 1.53 -0.31
CA SER A 37 -0.08 2.70 -0.43
C SER A 37 0.79 2.65 -1.68
N LEU A 38 1.00 1.49 -2.29
CA LEU A 38 1.57 1.34 -3.62
C LEU A 38 0.45 1.59 -4.67
N ILE A 39 0.58 2.67 -5.43
CA ILE A 39 -0.46 3.15 -6.35
C ILE A 39 -0.27 2.53 -7.72
N GLU A 40 0.96 2.49 -8.19
CA GLU A 40 1.34 1.96 -9.49
C GLU A 40 2.71 1.30 -9.39
N CYS A 41 2.88 0.18 -10.07
CA CYS A 41 4.16 -0.51 -10.20
C CYS A 41 4.24 -1.12 -11.60
N VAL A 42 5.23 -0.69 -12.38
CA VAL A 42 5.42 -1.14 -13.76
C VAL A 42 6.87 -1.57 -13.96
N LEU A 43 7.03 -2.83 -14.34
CA LEU A 43 8.32 -3.40 -14.74
C LEU A 43 8.49 -3.29 -16.25
N LYS A 44 9.59 -2.70 -16.71
CA LYS A 44 9.91 -2.51 -18.11
C LYS A 44 11.20 -3.23 -18.49
N ASN A 45 11.14 -4.03 -19.52
CA ASN A 45 12.26 -4.69 -20.14
C ASN A 45 12.66 -3.91 -21.41
N ASP A 46 13.67 -3.06 -21.30
CA ASP A 46 14.25 -2.32 -22.43
C ASP A 46 15.39 -3.09 -23.11
N GLY A 47 15.64 -4.35 -22.69
CA GLY A 47 16.67 -5.23 -23.26
C GLY A 47 16.22 -5.94 -24.53
N ALA A 48 17.17 -6.63 -25.12
CA ALA A 48 16.95 -7.43 -26.34
C ALA A 48 16.50 -8.87 -26.05
N ALA A 49 16.65 -9.34 -24.82
CA ALA A 49 16.28 -10.70 -24.41
C ALA A 49 15.05 -10.71 -23.51
N MET A 50 14.31 -11.81 -23.54
CA MET A 50 13.26 -12.10 -22.59
C MET A 50 13.86 -12.42 -21.22
N TRP A 51 13.33 -11.82 -20.16
CA TRP A 51 13.68 -12.18 -18.79
C TRP A 51 12.75 -13.25 -18.27
N ILE A 52 13.29 -14.17 -17.49
CA ILE A 52 12.54 -15.26 -16.86
C ILE A 52 12.81 -15.29 -15.37
N ASP A 53 11.82 -15.77 -14.60
CA ASP A 53 11.91 -15.93 -13.14
C ASP A 53 12.28 -14.62 -12.43
N ILE A 54 11.43 -13.62 -12.60
CA ILE A 54 11.59 -12.33 -11.91
C ILE A 54 10.84 -12.37 -10.58
N GLU A 55 11.53 -12.02 -9.51
CA GLU A 55 10.96 -11.80 -8.19
C GLU A 55 11.06 -10.31 -7.83
N ILE A 56 9.94 -9.69 -7.48
CA ILE A 56 9.89 -8.34 -6.93
C ILE A 56 9.38 -8.44 -5.51
N SER A 57 10.11 -7.88 -4.55
CA SER A 57 9.75 -7.95 -3.14
C SER A 57 9.82 -6.62 -2.45
N ILE A 58 8.89 -6.41 -1.51
CA ILE A 58 8.90 -5.32 -0.53
C ILE A 58 9.01 -5.98 0.85
N ASN A 59 9.97 -5.52 1.64
CA ASN A 59 10.16 -5.97 3.01
C ASN A 59 10.76 -4.85 3.87
N GLY A 60 10.85 -5.07 5.18
CA GLY A 60 11.43 -4.15 6.15
C GLY A 60 11.14 -4.60 7.57
N GLU A 61 11.78 -3.98 8.55
CA GLU A 61 11.67 -4.40 9.96
C GLU A 61 10.22 -4.38 10.46
N MET A 62 9.44 -3.36 10.05
CA MET A 62 8.04 -3.18 10.47
C MET A 62 7.03 -3.63 9.41
N PHE A 63 7.50 -4.13 8.27
CA PHE A 63 6.66 -4.41 7.11
C PHE A 63 6.42 -5.91 6.94
N THR A 64 5.20 -6.26 6.66
CA THR A 64 4.85 -7.62 6.23
C THR A 64 5.47 -7.85 4.85
N PRO A 65 6.28 -8.89 4.64
CA PRO A 65 6.86 -9.19 3.34
C PRO A 65 5.79 -9.35 2.26
N SER A 66 5.97 -8.66 1.15
CA SER A 66 5.14 -8.78 -0.05
C SER A 66 6.02 -9.18 -1.21
N ILE A 67 5.70 -10.29 -1.89
CA ILE A 67 6.52 -10.88 -2.95
C ILE A 67 5.62 -11.20 -4.13
N VAL A 68 6.06 -10.80 -5.32
CA VAL A 68 5.40 -11.13 -6.60
C VAL A 68 6.40 -11.83 -7.50
N HIS A 69 5.99 -12.94 -8.08
CA HIS A 69 6.75 -13.70 -9.07
C HIS A 69 6.15 -13.46 -10.46
N ILE A 70 7.01 -13.19 -11.41
CA ILE A 70 6.67 -12.99 -12.83
C ILE A 70 7.47 -14.00 -13.64
N ASP A 71 6.78 -14.94 -14.27
CA ASP A 71 7.43 -16.05 -14.99
C ASP A 71 8.30 -15.55 -16.13
N ALA A 72 7.80 -14.56 -16.91
CA ALA A 72 8.52 -14.02 -18.04
C ALA A 72 8.15 -12.56 -18.35
N VAL A 73 9.15 -11.77 -18.76
CA VAL A 73 8.98 -10.40 -19.29
C VAL A 73 9.59 -10.34 -20.67
N PRO A 74 8.79 -10.28 -21.75
CA PRO A 74 9.30 -10.23 -23.12
C PRO A 74 10.20 -9.03 -23.38
N ALA A 75 11.13 -9.16 -24.32
CA ALA A 75 11.97 -8.06 -24.76
C ALA A 75 11.14 -6.86 -25.28
N GLY A 76 11.52 -5.65 -24.92
CA GLY A 76 10.84 -4.42 -25.32
C GLY A 76 9.44 -4.25 -24.77
N SER A 77 9.04 -5.02 -23.74
CA SER A 77 7.71 -4.97 -23.14
C SER A 77 7.70 -4.33 -21.75
N HIS A 78 6.49 -4.03 -21.28
CA HIS A 78 6.25 -3.63 -19.88
C HIS A 78 5.13 -4.47 -19.29
N ILE A 79 5.20 -4.69 -17.97
CA ILE A 79 4.19 -5.45 -17.21
C ILE A 79 3.79 -4.61 -16.01
N GLU A 80 2.49 -4.43 -15.81
CA GLU A 80 1.93 -3.89 -14.57
C GLU A 80 2.05 -4.96 -13.48
N VAL A 81 2.76 -4.63 -12.41
CA VAL A 81 2.96 -5.53 -11.26
C VAL A 81 1.79 -5.36 -10.31
N LYS A 82 0.90 -6.34 -10.32
CA LYS A 82 -0.25 -6.41 -9.41
C LYS A 82 0.12 -7.19 -8.16
N ASP A 83 -0.71 -7.07 -7.14
CA ASP A 83 -0.58 -7.80 -5.87
C ASP A 83 0.69 -7.48 -5.03
N LEU A 84 1.52 -6.56 -5.47
CA LEU A 84 2.58 -5.99 -4.63
C LEU A 84 1.97 -4.94 -3.70
N SER A 85 2.34 -4.97 -2.42
CA SER A 85 1.75 -4.07 -1.43
C SER A 85 2.74 -3.62 -0.36
N ILE A 86 2.48 -2.44 0.20
CA ILE A 86 3.22 -1.90 1.35
C ILE A 86 2.31 -2.05 2.56
N ASN A 87 2.51 -3.08 3.36
CA ASN A 87 1.72 -3.41 4.53
C ASN A 87 2.59 -3.52 5.78
N VAL A 88 2.00 -3.16 6.91
CA VAL A 88 2.59 -3.25 8.25
C VAL A 88 1.72 -4.16 9.10
N GLU A 89 2.27 -4.78 10.14
CA GLU A 89 1.46 -5.53 11.09
C GLU A 89 0.36 -4.62 11.69
N PRO A 90 -0.93 -4.97 11.57
CA PRO A 90 -2.03 -4.11 12.00
C PRO A 90 -1.99 -3.71 13.48
N SER A 91 -1.51 -4.62 14.35
CA SER A 91 -1.34 -4.36 15.77
C SER A 91 -0.39 -3.20 16.04
N LEU A 92 0.69 -3.10 15.27
CA LEU A 92 1.65 -2.00 15.38
C LEU A 92 1.00 -0.67 14.99
N LEU A 93 0.23 -0.64 13.89
CA LEU A 93 -0.40 0.60 13.42
C LEU A 93 -1.47 1.12 14.39
N ILE A 94 -2.21 0.24 15.08
CA ILE A 94 -3.25 0.66 16.03
C ILE A 94 -2.66 1.18 17.34
N GLU A 95 -1.46 0.75 17.71
CA GLU A 95 -0.76 1.16 18.92
C GLU A 95 0.01 2.47 18.74
N LEU A 96 0.22 2.94 17.52
CA LEU A 96 0.90 4.19 17.25
C LEU A 96 0.07 5.38 17.76
N THR A 97 0.64 6.12 18.72
CA THR A 97 0.08 7.36 19.25
C THR A 97 0.65 8.62 18.60
N GLU A 98 1.77 8.48 17.90
CA GLU A 98 2.42 9.53 17.12
C GLU A 98 3.01 8.96 15.83
N GLY A 99 3.21 9.82 14.82
CA GLY A 99 3.79 9.38 13.55
C GLY A 99 5.28 9.12 13.66
N ILE A 100 5.74 8.02 13.10
CA ILE A 100 7.16 7.63 13.04
C ILE A 100 7.63 7.51 11.60
N GLU A 101 8.89 7.87 11.35
CA GLU A 101 9.55 7.58 10.08
C GLU A 101 10.05 6.14 10.06
N SER A 102 9.74 5.44 9.00
CA SER A 102 10.17 4.06 8.77
C SER A 102 10.69 3.88 7.36
N LYS A 103 11.25 2.72 7.06
CA LYS A 103 11.82 2.41 5.75
C LYS A 103 11.44 1.01 5.32
N PHE A 104 11.06 0.87 4.05
CA PHE A 104 10.94 -0.42 3.40
C PHE A 104 12.02 -0.60 2.32
N ILE A 105 12.34 -1.84 2.03
CA ILE A 105 13.29 -2.24 1.01
C ILE A 105 12.51 -2.83 -0.16
N LEU A 106 12.70 -2.26 -1.35
CA LEU A 106 12.28 -2.86 -2.60
C LEU A 106 13.48 -3.58 -3.23
N ALA A 107 13.29 -4.83 -3.57
CA ALA A 107 14.32 -5.62 -4.23
C ALA A 107 13.77 -6.34 -5.46
N ILE A 108 14.64 -6.52 -6.46
CA ILE A 108 14.37 -7.24 -7.71
C ILE A 108 15.41 -8.33 -7.87
N LYS A 109 14.97 -9.54 -8.20
CA LYS A 109 15.82 -10.68 -8.56
C LYS A 109 15.41 -11.23 -9.91
N CYS A 110 16.34 -11.85 -10.62
CA CYS A 110 16.11 -12.60 -11.84
C CYS A 110 16.88 -13.92 -11.77
N GLY A 111 16.19 -15.05 -11.94
CA GLY A 111 16.81 -16.35 -11.79
C GLY A 111 17.47 -16.57 -10.42
N GLY A 112 16.94 -15.96 -9.37
CA GLY A 112 17.51 -15.97 -8.03
C GLY A 112 18.66 -14.98 -7.77
N GLU A 113 19.23 -14.35 -8.80
CA GLU A 113 20.26 -13.34 -8.66
C GLU A 113 19.65 -11.96 -8.32
N LYS A 114 20.22 -11.26 -7.34
CA LYS A 114 19.78 -9.94 -6.93
C LYS A 114 20.29 -8.88 -7.89
N LEU A 115 19.38 -8.24 -8.62
CA LEU A 115 19.69 -7.18 -9.59
C LEU A 115 19.63 -5.78 -8.98
N PHE A 116 18.68 -5.57 -8.07
CA PHE A 116 18.43 -4.26 -7.49
C PHE A 116 17.97 -4.38 -6.04
N SER A 117 18.31 -3.39 -5.23
CA SER A 117 17.78 -3.25 -3.87
C SER A 117 17.99 -1.82 -3.41
N LYS A 118 16.92 -1.18 -2.94
CA LYS A 118 16.98 0.20 -2.43
C LYS A 118 15.99 0.37 -1.27
N GLU A 119 16.37 1.19 -0.30
CA GLU A 119 15.50 1.62 0.79
C GLU A 119 14.68 2.84 0.38
N PHE A 120 13.42 2.87 0.82
CA PHE A 120 12.50 3.97 0.62
C PHE A 120 11.87 4.37 1.94
N SER A 121 11.74 5.68 2.16
CA SER A 121 11.15 6.21 3.39
C SER A 121 9.64 6.28 3.29
N ILE A 122 8.97 5.96 4.38
CA ILE A 122 7.53 6.09 4.54
C ILE A 122 7.21 6.48 5.99
N LYS A 123 6.26 7.37 6.16
CA LYS A 123 5.77 7.76 7.48
C LYS A 123 4.62 6.84 7.90
N LEU A 124 4.80 6.12 9.00
CA LEU A 124 3.71 5.43 9.67
C LEU A 124 3.02 6.44 10.61
N MET A 125 1.75 6.70 10.37
CA MET A 125 0.99 7.71 11.11
C MET A 125 0.16 7.05 12.21
N ALA A 126 -0.07 7.76 13.30
CA ALA A 126 -1.02 7.33 14.32
C ALA A 126 -2.41 7.08 13.70
N TYR A 127 -3.21 6.27 14.36
CA TYR A 127 -4.51 5.83 13.84
C TYR A 127 -5.50 6.98 13.57
N ASP A 128 -5.37 8.09 14.28
CA ASP A 128 -6.19 9.31 14.21
C ASP A 128 -5.55 10.43 13.37
N GLN A 129 -4.35 10.21 12.84
CA GLN A 129 -3.65 11.20 12.03
C GLN A 129 -4.01 11.08 10.56
N TRP A 130 -4.06 12.24 9.90
CA TRP A 130 -4.34 12.36 8.48
C TRP A 130 -3.48 13.45 7.83
N THR A 131 -3.08 13.24 6.57
CA THR A 131 -2.18 14.15 5.83
C THR A 131 -2.87 15.38 5.25
N GLY A 132 -4.17 15.53 5.43
CA GLY A 132 -4.95 16.66 4.90
C GLY A 132 -5.49 16.44 3.47
N LEU A 133 -6.43 17.31 3.07
CA LEU A 133 -7.13 17.26 1.77
C LEU A 133 -6.23 17.51 0.56
N ALA A 134 -5.07 18.16 0.77
CA ALA A 134 -4.22 18.61 -0.32
C ALA A 134 -3.51 17.48 -1.08
N ILE A 135 -3.34 16.31 -0.46
CA ILE A 135 -2.59 15.19 -1.06
C ILE A 135 -3.54 14.21 -1.75
N ARG A 136 -4.53 13.71 -1.02
CA ARG A 136 -5.50 12.72 -1.50
C ARG A 136 -6.80 12.86 -0.70
N PRO A 137 -7.74 13.69 -1.13
CA PRO A 137 -9.02 13.87 -0.43
C PRO A 137 -9.83 12.58 -0.32
N GLU A 138 -9.68 11.66 -1.28
CA GLU A 138 -10.32 10.34 -1.26
C GLU A 138 -9.90 9.47 -0.08
N LEU A 139 -8.74 9.74 0.54
CA LEU A 139 -8.32 9.04 1.75
C LEU A 139 -9.22 9.31 2.96
N LEU A 140 -10.00 10.40 2.95
CA LEU A 140 -11.06 10.59 3.94
C LEU A 140 -12.02 9.41 4.00
N ALA A 141 -12.31 8.79 2.86
CA ALA A 141 -13.18 7.62 2.81
C ALA A 141 -12.62 6.43 3.60
N SER A 142 -11.30 6.32 3.75
CA SER A 142 -10.68 5.25 4.53
C SER A 142 -10.94 5.37 6.05
N PHE A 143 -11.30 6.56 6.53
CA PHE A 143 -11.70 6.77 7.92
C PHE A 143 -13.19 6.50 8.17
N VAL A 144 -13.97 6.30 7.11
CA VAL A 144 -15.38 5.94 7.22
C VAL A 144 -15.50 4.44 7.45
N THR A 145 -15.93 4.06 8.64
CA THR A 145 -16.12 2.66 9.05
C THR A 145 -17.60 2.39 9.29
N PRO A 146 -18.46 2.31 8.23
CA PRO A 146 -19.91 2.23 8.36
C PRO A 146 -20.38 0.99 9.13
N ASN A 147 -19.61 -0.08 9.09
CA ASN A 147 -19.92 -1.35 9.76
C ASN A 147 -19.21 -1.51 11.12
N TYR A 148 -18.64 -0.43 11.67
CA TYR A 148 -18.00 -0.54 12.98
C TYR A 148 -19.03 -0.92 14.06
N PRO A 149 -18.78 -1.98 14.87
CA PRO A 149 -19.79 -2.53 15.78
C PRO A 149 -20.38 -1.52 16.79
N LEU A 150 -19.58 -0.52 17.18
CA LEU A 150 -20.03 0.57 18.05
C LEU A 150 -21.06 1.47 17.36
N LEU A 151 -20.92 1.75 16.06
CA LEU A 151 -21.89 2.56 15.30
C LEU A 151 -23.25 1.88 15.27
N SER A 152 -23.30 0.56 15.03
CA SER A 152 -24.55 -0.22 15.09
C SER A 152 -25.20 -0.14 16.47
N LYS A 153 -24.42 -0.23 17.55
CA LYS A 153 -24.94 -0.09 18.92
C LYS A 153 -25.48 1.32 19.19
N ILE A 154 -24.76 2.35 18.75
CA ILE A 154 -25.18 3.76 18.90
C ILE A 154 -26.47 3.99 18.13
N SER A 155 -26.56 3.55 16.86
CA SER A 155 -27.75 3.69 16.02
C SER A 155 -28.96 3.01 16.62
N VAL A 156 -28.83 1.76 17.09
CA VAL A 156 -29.93 1.05 17.78
C VAL A 156 -30.35 1.77 19.04
N THR A 157 -29.42 2.31 19.81
CA THR A 157 -29.75 3.03 21.04
C THR A 157 -30.44 4.36 20.72
N ALA A 158 -29.92 5.11 19.71
CA ALA A 158 -30.53 6.36 19.26
C ALA A 158 -31.98 6.14 18.73
N SER A 159 -32.19 5.09 17.92
CA SER A 159 -33.53 4.74 17.42
C SER A 159 -34.53 4.48 18.57
N LYS A 160 -34.11 3.77 19.62
CA LYS A 160 -34.97 3.53 20.80
C LYS A 160 -35.32 4.82 21.54
N PHE A 161 -34.40 5.76 21.67
CA PHE A 161 -34.70 7.06 22.28
C PHE A 161 -35.63 7.90 21.40
N LEU A 162 -35.39 7.90 20.07
CA LEU A 162 -36.28 8.59 19.12
C LEU A 162 -37.72 8.03 19.18
N GLU A 163 -37.86 6.72 19.19
CA GLU A 163 -39.18 6.06 19.33
C GLU A 163 -39.92 6.51 20.58
N GLN A 164 -39.21 6.68 21.70
CA GLN A 164 -39.84 7.19 22.95
C GLN A 164 -40.30 8.66 22.87
N TRP A 165 -39.69 9.46 21.98
CA TRP A 165 -39.99 10.90 21.90
C TRP A 165 -40.86 11.29 20.71
N THR A 166 -40.83 10.52 19.65
CA THR A 166 -41.52 10.86 18.38
C THR A 166 -42.47 9.78 17.86
N ASP A 167 -42.66 8.69 18.60
CA ASP A 167 -43.36 7.48 18.15
C ASP A 167 -42.78 6.87 16.83
N SER A 168 -41.55 7.26 16.45
CA SER A 168 -40.84 6.74 15.28
C SER A 168 -39.39 6.47 15.61
N GLY A 169 -38.91 5.26 15.36
CA GLY A 169 -37.49 4.87 15.50
C GLY A 169 -36.65 5.08 14.24
N ALA A 170 -37.23 5.73 13.21
CA ALA A 170 -36.48 6.00 11.97
C ALA A 170 -35.45 7.13 12.18
N LEU A 171 -34.24 6.84 11.82
CA LEU A 171 -33.11 7.81 11.66
C LEU A 171 -33.06 8.12 10.17
N ASP A 172 -33.63 9.25 9.76
CA ASP A 172 -33.56 9.77 8.38
C ASP A 172 -32.22 10.48 8.13
#